data_09cd9e66f57d85b55724aea25e3d680a
#
_entry.id   09cd9e66f57d85b55724aea25e3d680a
#
_cell.length_a   1.000
_cell.length_b   1.000
_cell.length_c   1.000
_cell.angle_alpha   90.00
_cell.angle_beta   90.00
_cell.angle_gamma   90.00
#
_symmetry.space_group_name_H-M   'P 1'
#
loop_
_entity.id
_entity.type
_entity.pdbx_description
1 polymer ?
#
loop_
_entity_poly.entity_id
_entity_poly.type
_entity_poly.pdbx_seq_one_letter_code
_entity_poly.pdbx_strand_id
1 'polypeptide(L)'
;MTGVWPEHPVIYEINTAVWLTQLSGQHGRPVTLANVTAADWAEVTPSGVDAVWLMGVWERSPVGRSLALSNPQLMDSFREALPDLSPADVIGSPYCVRRYIVDESFGGTEALAAARATLAEGGVRLVLDYVPNHVAPDHPWTSTRPELFVQGGPDDLAAGPDAWLSVAGHVFAHGRDPYFPPWPDVVQLDAFAPELRTATVQTLTAIADQCDGIRCDMAMLMMNSVFAKTWGGRTGNAPTEEFWPTVIAQLRQRHSEIMLIAEAYWNLERDLIGQGFDRCYDKRLYDRVIARDISGVRDHLRADLGYQSHMVRFLENHDEPRVAARLPEGVERAAAVAVGTLPGATLWHEGQFEGRRVRPPVFLSRRPAEPADAGLDQWYRRLLGAVGANGVRTGTWRLLEPTGWPDNMSCRQLLAWSWSQADGRARHLVVVNLSDRRADCQIPLDWPELPGRTWQLHDLLTDVVYERDGAGLGSPGLYVALEPGEANLFVLR
;
A
#
# COMPACT_ATOMS: atom_id res chain seq x y z
N MET A 1 0.51 -17.53 18.03
CA MET A 1 1.55 -16.51 18.20
C MET A 1 2.10 -16.22 16.80
N THR A 2 1.73 -15.10 16.21
CA THR A 2 2.35 -14.61 14.98
C THR A 2 3.78 -14.23 15.32
N GLY A 3 4.78 -14.89 14.73
CA GLY A 3 6.20 -14.60 14.93
C GLY A 3 6.58 -13.20 14.44
N VAL A 4 7.87 -12.86 14.52
CA VAL A 4 8.43 -11.59 13.99
C VAL A 4 8.00 -11.39 12.54
N TRP A 5 7.70 -10.16 12.14
CA TRP A 5 7.38 -9.84 10.75
C TRP A 5 8.54 -10.21 9.81
N PRO A 6 8.26 -10.72 8.60
CA PRO A 6 9.30 -10.87 7.58
C PRO A 6 9.98 -9.52 7.30
N GLU A 7 11.25 -9.57 6.95
CA GLU A 7 12.02 -8.36 6.60
C GLU A 7 11.39 -7.63 5.39
N HIS A 8 10.84 -8.39 4.45
CA HIS A 8 10.21 -7.91 3.21
C HIS A 8 8.81 -8.51 3.06
N PRO A 9 7.81 -8.09 3.88
CA PRO A 9 6.50 -8.72 3.87
C PRO A 9 5.73 -8.44 2.57
N VAL A 10 4.89 -9.39 2.20
CA VAL A 10 3.91 -9.26 1.12
C VAL A 10 2.54 -9.04 1.74
N ILE A 11 1.93 -7.90 1.41
CA ILE A 11 0.63 -7.47 1.93
C ILE A 11 -0.37 -7.53 0.78
N TYR A 12 -1.55 -8.11 1.02
CA TYR A 12 -2.66 -8.11 0.09
C TYR A 12 -3.79 -7.22 0.63
N GLU A 13 -4.05 -6.12 -0.06
CA GLU A 13 -5.09 -5.15 0.30
C GLU A 13 -6.44 -5.57 -0.26
N ILE A 14 -7.46 -5.53 0.58
CA ILE A 14 -8.86 -5.85 0.24
C ILE A 14 -9.75 -4.68 0.62
N ASN A 15 -10.56 -4.19 -0.32
CA ASN A 15 -11.72 -3.36 0.03
C ASN A 15 -12.78 -4.26 0.66
N THR A 16 -12.88 -4.25 1.99
CA THR A 16 -13.72 -5.17 2.76
C THR A 16 -15.17 -5.16 2.30
N ALA A 17 -15.76 -3.98 2.07
CA ALA A 17 -17.16 -3.87 1.65
C ALA A 17 -17.40 -4.47 0.27
N VAL A 18 -16.52 -4.17 -0.69
CA VAL A 18 -16.62 -4.67 -2.07
C VAL A 18 -16.44 -6.18 -2.11
N TRP A 19 -15.45 -6.69 -1.39
CA TRP A 19 -15.15 -8.12 -1.33
C TRP A 19 -16.29 -8.94 -0.71
N LEU A 20 -16.80 -8.53 0.46
CA LEU A 20 -17.91 -9.21 1.13
C LEU A 20 -19.21 -9.16 0.30
N THR A 21 -19.46 -8.05 -0.41
CA THR A 21 -20.58 -7.95 -1.34
C THR A 21 -20.43 -8.93 -2.51
N GLN A 22 -19.23 -9.03 -3.08
CA GLN A 22 -18.95 -9.98 -4.14
C GLN A 22 -19.15 -11.42 -3.67
N LEU A 23 -18.60 -11.79 -2.52
CA LEU A 23 -18.77 -13.13 -1.93
C LEU A 23 -20.25 -13.43 -1.65
N SER A 24 -21.01 -12.43 -1.16
CA SER A 24 -22.45 -12.58 -0.94
C SER A 24 -23.18 -12.93 -2.24
N GLY A 25 -22.83 -12.27 -3.35
CA GLY A 25 -23.35 -12.59 -4.68
C GLY A 25 -22.97 -13.99 -5.16
N GLN A 26 -21.72 -14.38 -4.98
CA GLN A 26 -21.21 -15.70 -5.39
C GLN A 26 -21.86 -16.84 -4.60
N HIS A 27 -22.03 -16.67 -3.29
CA HIS A 27 -22.61 -17.68 -2.42
C HIS A 27 -24.14 -17.67 -2.38
N GLY A 28 -24.80 -16.66 -2.96
CA GLY A 28 -26.25 -16.47 -2.92
C GLY A 28 -26.82 -16.28 -1.50
N ARG A 29 -25.99 -15.82 -0.56
CA ARG A 29 -26.34 -15.55 0.84
C ARG A 29 -25.52 -14.39 1.38
N PRO A 30 -25.97 -13.67 2.43
CA PRO A 30 -25.14 -12.67 3.09
C PRO A 30 -23.82 -13.29 3.62
N VAL A 31 -22.69 -12.66 3.25
CA VAL A 31 -21.37 -13.00 3.76
C VAL A 31 -20.84 -11.83 4.59
N THR A 32 -20.40 -12.14 5.79
CA THR A 32 -19.69 -11.24 6.72
C THR A 32 -18.35 -11.87 7.07
N LEU A 33 -17.48 -11.14 7.76
CA LEU A 33 -16.18 -11.66 8.21
C LEU A 33 -16.31 -12.96 9.04
N ALA A 34 -17.46 -13.17 9.72
CA ALA A 34 -17.71 -14.35 10.52
C ALA A 34 -17.93 -15.65 9.70
N ASN A 35 -18.29 -15.53 8.43
CA ASN A 35 -18.69 -16.70 7.63
C ASN A 35 -18.02 -16.77 6.25
N VAL A 36 -16.93 -16.02 6.05
CA VAL A 36 -15.99 -16.20 4.93
C VAL A 36 -15.42 -17.61 5.02
N THR A 37 -15.45 -18.34 3.92
CA THR A 37 -14.96 -19.72 3.90
C THR A 37 -13.43 -19.80 3.79
N ALA A 38 -12.86 -20.94 4.16
CA ALA A 38 -11.43 -21.19 3.97
C ALA A 38 -11.00 -21.07 2.49
N ALA A 39 -11.89 -21.42 1.55
CA ALA A 39 -11.65 -21.28 0.12
C ALA A 39 -11.59 -19.81 -0.29
N ASP A 40 -12.52 -18.97 0.20
CA ASP A 40 -12.52 -17.53 -0.07
C ASP A 40 -11.24 -16.85 0.46
N TRP A 41 -10.79 -17.25 1.67
CA TRP A 41 -9.51 -16.77 2.21
C TRP A 41 -8.31 -17.21 1.38
N ALA A 42 -8.30 -18.46 0.90
CA ALA A 42 -7.21 -18.98 0.08
C ALA A 42 -7.07 -18.23 -1.26
N GLU A 43 -8.16 -17.68 -1.81
CA GLU A 43 -8.09 -16.87 -3.02
C GLU A 43 -7.32 -15.58 -2.82
N VAL A 44 -7.48 -14.93 -1.68
CA VAL A 44 -6.83 -13.64 -1.34
C VAL A 44 -5.54 -13.80 -0.53
N THR A 45 -5.18 -15.02 -0.16
CA THR A 45 -3.92 -15.38 0.50
C THR A 45 -3.15 -16.45 -0.29
N PRO A 46 -2.84 -16.22 -1.58
CA PRO A 46 -2.01 -17.16 -2.32
C PRO A 46 -0.64 -17.32 -1.65
N SER A 47 0.04 -18.42 -1.97
CA SER A 47 1.38 -18.70 -1.43
C SER A 47 2.31 -17.50 -1.61
N GLY A 48 2.95 -17.06 -0.53
CA GLY A 48 3.85 -15.91 -0.50
C GLY A 48 3.21 -14.61 0.00
N VAL A 49 1.91 -14.60 0.36
CA VAL A 49 1.27 -13.49 1.08
C VAL A 49 1.48 -13.66 2.58
N ASP A 50 2.02 -12.64 3.24
CA ASP A 50 2.34 -12.62 4.67
C ASP A 50 1.27 -11.92 5.51
N ALA A 51 0.51 -11.01 4.89
CA ALA A 51 -0.54 -10.26 5.58
C ALA A 51 -1.69 -9.87 4.64
N VAL A 52 -2.89 -9.78 5.20
CA VAL A 52 -4.06 -9.17 4.57
C VAL A 52 -4.32 -7.82 5.23
N TRP A 53 -4.49 -6.79 4.42
CA TRP A 53 -5.02 -5.51 4.88
C TRP A 53 -6.50 -5.43 4.51
N LEU A 54 -7.36 -5.48 5.55
CA LEU A 54 -8.80 -5.28 5.41
C LEU A 54 -9.12 -3.77 5.50
N MET A 55 -9.10 -3.10 4.34
CA MET A 55 -9.38 -1.68 4.25
C MET A 55 -10.84 -1.41 4.60
N GLY A 56 -11.06 -0.48 5.54
CA GLY A 56 -12.35 0.10 5.80
C GLY A 56 -13.32 -0.74 6.65
N VAL A 57 -12.84 -1.45 7.67
CA VAL A 57 -13.68 -2.27 8.58
C VAL A 57 -14.44 -1.48 9.62
N TRP A 58 -14.05 -0.21 9.87
CA TRP A 58 -14.61 0.59 10.94
C TRP A 58 -16.00 1.15 10.65
N GLU A 59 -16.74 1.46 11.70
CA GLU A 59 -18.08 2.05 11.58
C GLU A 59 -18.04 3.35 10.78
N ARG A 60 -18.77 3.35 9.66
CA ARG A 60 -18.89 4.51 8.78
C ARG A 60 -19.94 5.49 9.31
N SER A 61 -19.84 6.75 8.86
CA SER A 61 -20.73 7.82 9.24
C SER A 61 -22.01 7.84 8.38
N PRO A 62 -23.22 7.71 8.97
CA PRO A 62 -24.45 8.00 8.27
C PRO A 62 -24.56 9.45 7.77
N VAL A 63 -23.96 10.41 8.50
CA VAL A 63 -23.90 11.82 8.07
C VAL A 63 -22.99 11.97 6.85
N GLY A 64 -21.79 11.39 6.91
CA GLY A 64 -20.85 11.39 5.78
C GLY A 64 -21.45 10.71 4.54
N ARG A 65 -22.18 9.60 4.71
CA ARG A 65 -22.93 8.96 3.61
C ARG A 65 -23.97 9.91 3.01
N SER A 66 -24.73 10.62 3.84
CA SER A 66 -25.75 11.57 3.37
C SER A 66 -25.13 12.74 2.61
N LEU A 67 -23.98 13.24 3.07
CA LEU A 67 -23.21 14.28 2.38
C LEU A 67 -22.72 13.79 1.01
N ALA A 68 -22.20 12.57 0.93
CA ALA A 68 -21.75 11.98 -0.33
C ALA A 68 -22.91 11.83 -1.34
N LEU A 69 -24.09 11.37 -0.89
CA LEU A 69 -25.27 11.22 -1.73
C LEU A 69 -25.82 12.58 -2.23
N SER A 70 -25.60 13.65 -1.50
CA SER A 70 -26.03 15.01 -1.87
C SER A 70 -24.97 15.80 -2.67
N ASN A 71 -23.76 15.27 -2.81
CA ASN A 71 -22.68 15.91 -3.57
C ASN A 71 -22.74 15.49 -5.05
N PRO A 72 -23.08 16.42 -5.99
CA PRO A 72 -23.20 16.07 -7.41
C PRO A 72 -21.92 15.53 -8.03
N GLN A 73 -20.75 16.09 -7.66
CA GLN A 73 -19.46 15.69 -8.23
C GLN A 73 -19.09 14.25 -7.80
N LEU A 74 -19.34 13.89 -6.53
CA LEU A 74 -19.14 12.51 -6.06
C LEU A 74 -20.12 11.58 -6.76
N MET A 75 -21.41 11.95 -6.86
CA MET A 75 -22.41 11.12 -7.53
C MET A 75 -22.10 10.89 -9.01
N ASP A 76 -21.52 11.86 -9.70
CA ASP A 76 -21.09 11.71 -11.09
C ASP A 76 -19.91 10.75 -11.20
N SER A 77 -18.91 10.85 -10.32
CA SER A 77 -17.80 9.90 -10.27
C SER A 77 -18.25 8.47 -9.91
N PHE A 78 -19.27 8.33 -9.05
CA PHE A 78 -19.84 7.03 -8.71
C PHE A 78 -20.56 6.39 -9.91
N ARG A 79 -21.31 7.18 -10.69
CA ARG A 79 -21.98 6.70 -11.92
C ARG A 79 -20.98 6.37 -13.02
N GLU A 80 -19.87 7.10 -13.12
CA GLU A 80 -18.79 6.78 -14.06
C GLU A 80 -18.19 5.40 -13.75
N ALA A 81 -17.90 5.12 -12.48
CA ALA A 81 -17.35 3.84 -12.05
C ALA A 81 -18.39 2.71 -12.08
N LEU A 82 -19.66 3.02 -11.80
CA LEU A 82 -20.75 2.06 -11.65
C LEU A 82 -22.01 2.57 -12.39
N PRO A 83 -22.14 2.31 -13.71
CA PRO A 83 -23.24 2.85 -14.54
C PRO A 83 -24.65 2.48 -14.06
N ASP A 84 -24.79 1.36 -13.37
CA ASP A 84 -26.04 0.86 -12.78
C ASP A 84 -26.18 1.22 -11.27
N LEU A 85 -25.52 2.29 -10.84
CA LEU A 85 -25.50 2.77 -9.46
C LEU A 85 -26.90 2.92 -8.87
N SER A 86 -27.09 2.36 -7.69
CA SER A 86 -28.24 2.61 -6.83
C SER A 86 -27.82 3.32 -5.53
N PRO A 87 -28.71 4.03 -4.83
CA PRO A 87 -28.38 4.64 -3.53
C PRO A 87 -27.93 3.64 -2.46
N ALA A 88 -28.27 2.36 -2.59
CA ALA A 88 -27.85 1.30 -1.68
C ALA A 88 -26.36 0.95 -1.85
N ASP A 89 -25.80 1.20 -3.03
CA ASP A 89 -24.38 0.95 -3.32
C ASP A 89 -23.45 1.96 -2.61
N VAL A 90 -23.99 3.14 -2.26
CA VAL A 90 -23.22 4.20 -1.57
C VAL A 90 -23.32 3.97 -0.07
N ILE A 91 -22.24 3.51 0.54
CA ILE A 91 -22.18 3.20 1.98
C ILE A 91 -21.40 4.24 2.80
N GLY A 92 -20.80 5.26 2.14
CA GLY A 92 -19.95 6.27 2.74
C GLY A 92 -18.46 5.91 2.71
N SER A 93 -17.63 6.93 2.93
CA SER A 93 -16.16 6.75 2.95
C SER A 93 -15.71 5.91 4.15
N PRO A 94 -14.81 4.92 3.98
CA PRO A 94 -14.18 4.22 5.07
C PRO A 94 -13.24 5.12 5.90
N TYR A 95 -12.84 6.26 5.35
CA TYR A 95 -12.00 7.26 6.00
C TYR A 95 -12.81 8.36 6.71
N CYS A 96 -14.13 8.37 6.55
CA CYS A 96 -15.07 9.14 7.37
C CYS A 96 -15.50 8.28 8.57
N VAL A 97 -14.54 8.01 9.47
CA VAL A 97 -14.72 7.08 10.59
C VAL A 97 -15.57 7.72 11.69
N ARG A 98 -16.71 7.07 12.00
CA ARG A 98 -17.57 7.47 13.10
C ARG A 98 -17.08 6.93 14.45
N ARG A 99 -16.65 5.67 14.49
CA ARG A 99 -16.04 5.02 15.67
C ARG A 99 -15.11 3.92 15.22
N TYR A 100 -14.04 3.70 15.98
CA TYR A 100 -13.13 2.57 15.78
C TYR A 100 -13.71 1.29 16.41
N ILE A 101 -14.90 0.93 15.97
CA ILE A 101 -15.62 -0.31 16.24
C ILE A 101 -15.90 -0.94 14.89
N VAL A 102 -15.73 -2.24 14.77
CA VAL A 102 -16.02 -2.95 13.50
C VAL A 102 -17.48 -2.77 13.12
N ASP A 103 -17.73 -2.40 11.86
CA ASP A 103 -19.08 -2.16 11.36
C ASP A 103 -19.94 -3.43 11.47
N GLU A 104 -21.16 -3.28 12.02
CA GLU A 104 -22.10 -4.40 12.21
C GLU A 104 -22.50 -5.08 10.89
N SER A 105 -22.47 -4.35 9.78
CA SER A 105 -22.71 -4.93 8.45
C SER A 105 -21.66 -5.94 8.03
N PHE A 106 -20.47 -5.88 8.62
CA PHE A 106 -19.38 -6.85 8.42
C PHE A 106 -19.35 -7.95 9.49
N GLY A 107 -20.27 -7.91 10.47
CA GLY A 107 -20.44 -8.89 11.54
C GLY A 107 -19.84 -8.46 12.88
N GLY A 108 -19.41 -7.21 13.02
CA GLY A 108 -18.91 -6.64 14.29
C GLY A 108 -17.54 -7.20 14.73
N THR A 109 -17.16 -6.85 15.96
CA THR A 109 -15.84 -7.15 16.52
C THR A 109 -15.55 -8.65 16.62
N GLU A 110 -16.56 -9.48 16.94
CA GLU A 110 -16.39 -10.93 17.06
C GLU A 110 -16.09 -11.56 15.69
N ALA A 111 -16.70 -11.04 14.61
CA ALA A 111 -16.45 -11.51 13.27
C ALA A 111 -15.02 -11.17 12.80
N LEU A 112 -14.51 -9.97 13.13
CA LEU A 112 -13.12 -9.61 12.86
C LEU A 112 -12.14 -10.50 13.62
N ALA A 113 -12.44 -10.80 14.90
CA ALA A 113 -11.61 -11.70 15.70
C ALA A 113 -11.55 -13.11 15.10
N ALA A 114 -12.69 -13.63 14.62
CA ALA A 114 -12.76 -14.93 13.93
C ALA A 114 -11.95 -14.92 12.61
N ALA A 115 -12.09 -13.86 11.80
CA ALA A 115 -11.30 -13.68 10.58
C ALA A 115 -9.79 -13.65 10.87
N ARG A 116 -9.35 -12.87 11.88
CA ARG A 116 -7.95 -12.82 12.32
C ARG A 116 -7.44 -14.19 12.76
N ALA A 117 -8.24 -14.95 13.50
CA ALA A 117 -7.87 -16.30 13.94
C ALA A 117 -7.66 -17.22 12.73
N THR A 118 -8.58 -17.21 11.76
CA THR A 118 -8.47 -18.01 10.52
C THR A 118 -7.23 -17.64 9.72
N LEU A 119 -6.93 -16.34 9.54
CA LEU A 119 -5.70 -15.87 8.88
C LEU A 119 -4.45 -16.36 9.62
N ALA A 120 -4.44 -16.25 10.95
CA ALA A 120 -3.32 -16.67 11.78
C ALA A 120 -3.05 -18.18 11.72
N GLU A 121 -4.07 -19.03 11.55
CA GLU A 121 -3.93 -20.48 11.30
C GLU A 121 -3.16 -20.73 9.99
N GLY A 122 -3.36 -19.88 8.98
CA GLY A 122 -2.59 -19.89 7.73
C GLY A 122 -1.23 -19.20 7.80
N GLY A 123 -0.84 -18.67 8.96
CA GLY A 123 0.40 -17.89 9.12
C GLY A 123 0.32 -16.47 8.57
N VAL A 124 -0.86 -16.00 8.21
CA VAL A 124 -1.12 -14.69 7.62
C VAL A 124 -1.54 -13.69 8.71
N ARG A 125 -1.00 -12.48 8.65
CA ARG A 125 -1.27 -11.39 9.60
C ARG A 125 -2.41 -10.52 9.12
N LEU A 126 -2.97 -9.75 10.04
CA LEU A 126 -4.03 -8.78 9.76
C LEU A 126 -3.53 -7.35 9.92
N VAL A 127 -3.75 -6.51 8.90
CA VAL A 127 -3.50 -5.06 8.92
C VAL A 127 -4.83 -4.32 8.87
N LEU A 128 -4.96 -3.26 9.67
CA LEU A 128 -6.14 -2.38 9.73
C LEU A 128 -5.73 -0.91 9.59
N ASP A 129 -6.71 -0.05 9.27
CA ASP A 129 -6.50 1.39 9.12
C ASP A 129 -6.60 2.14 10.45
N TYR A 130 -5.86 3.26 10.52
CA TYR A 130 -6.08 4.35 11.45
C TYR A 130 -6.02 5.69 10.70
N VAL A 131 -7.01 6.57 10.93
CA VAL A 131 -7.12 7.91 10.32
C VAL A 131 -6.74 8.97 11.35
N PRO A 132 -5.52 9.51 11.35
CA PRO A 132 -5.08 10.42 12.40
C PRO A 132 -5.57 11.86 12.26
N ASN A 133 -5.80 12.31 11.01
CA ASN A 133 -6.00 13.72 10.68
C ASN A 133 -7.42 14.24 10.94
N HIS A 134 -8.42 13.37 10.81
CA HIS A 134 -9.83 13.77 10.84
C HIS A 134 -10.73 12.64 11.29
N VAL A 135 -11.96 12.97 11.61
CA VAL A 135 -13.03 12.03 11.94
C VAL A 135 -14.35 12.45 11.28
N ALA A 136 -15.36 11.60 11.36
CA ALA A 136 -16.70 11.93 10.87
C ALA A 136 -17.34 13.10 11.64
N PRO A 137 -18.28 13.87 11.02
CA PRO A 137 -19.01 14.94 11.71
C PRO A 137 -19.85 14.46 12.89
N ASP A 138 -20.33 13.22 12.83
CA ASP A 138 -21.10 12.56 13.90
C ASP A 138 -20.24 11.65 14.81
N HIS A 139 -18.92 11.83 14.80
CA HIS A 139 -18.03 11.19 15.76
C HIS A 139 -18.34 11.68 17.18
N PRO A 140 -18.38 10.81 18.21
CA PRO A 140 -18.74 11.22 19.57
C PRO A 140 -17.90 12.37 20.14
N TRP A 141 -16.66 12.52 19.72
CA TRP A 141 -15.78 13.60 20.18
C TRP A 141 -16.26 14.99 19.78
N THR A 142 -17.01 15.15 18.67
CA THR A 142 -17.51 16.46 18.25
C THR A 142 -18.42 17.12 19.30
N SER A 143 -19.10 16.33 20.13
CA SER A 143 -19.95 16.82 21.23
C SER A 143 -19.30 16.68 22.62
N THR A 144 -18.39 15.70 22.81
CA THR A 144 -17.85 15.40 24.15
C THR A 144 -16.45 15.95 24.38
N ARG A 145 -15.70 16.22 23.32
CA ARG A 145 -14.29 16.66 23.36
C ARG A 145 -13.98 17.68 22.27
N PRO A 146 -14.69 18.82 22.19
CA PRO A 146 -14.50 19.81 21.11
C PRO A 146 -13.08 20.41 21.10
N GLU A 147 -12.35 20.35 22.21
CA GLU A 147 -10.96 20.79 22.33
C GLU A 147 -9.97 20.00 21.43
N LEU A 148 -10.38 18.84 20.93
CA LEU A 148 -9.55 18.03 20.02
C LEU A 148 -9.58 18.49 18.57
N PHE A 149 -10.36 19.52 18.23
CA PHE A 149 -10.61 19.92 16.86
C PHE A 149 -10.10 21.32 16.55
N VAL A 150 -9.79 21.56 15.28
CA VAL A 150 -9.55 22.91 14.77
C VAL A 150 -10.88 23.66 14.75
N GLN A 151 -11.01 24.65 15.65
CA GLN A 151 -12.24 25.40 15.85
C GLN A 151 -12.24 26.72 15.10
N GLY A 152 -13.44 27.12 14.66
CA GLY A 152 -13.73 28.44 14.11
C GLY A 152 -14.91 29.10 14.85
N GLY A 153 -15.34 30.25 14.33
CA GLY A 153 -16.51 30.97 14.82
C GLY A 153 -17.60 31.11 13.76
N PRO A 154 -18.75 31.75 14.12
CA PRO A 154 -19.83 32.02 13.17
C PRO A 154 -19.36 32.81 11.95
N ASP A 155 -18.39 33.73 12.12
CA ASP A 155 -17.84 34.53 11.02
C ASP A 155 -17.03 33.67 10.04
N ASP A 156 -16.29 32.66 10.53
CA ASP A 156 -15.55 31.71 9.69
C ASP A 156 -16.51 30.87 8.84
N LEU A 157 -17.58 30.38 9.47
CA LEU A 157 -18.62 29.60 8.79
C LEU A 157 -19.33 30.45 7.73
N ALA A 158 -19.64 31.72 8.03
CA ALA A 158 -20.30 32.64 7.09
C ALA A 158 -19.40 33.01 5.90
N ALA A 159 -18.09 33.20 6.16
CA ALA A 159 -17.10 33.57 5.14
C ALA A 159 -16.67 32.39 4.25
N GLY A 160 -16.70 31.16 4.76
CA GLY A 160 -16.22 29.99 4.06
C GLY A 160 -16.99 28.72 4.40
N PRO A 161 -18.26 28.57 3.98
CA PRO A 161 -19.09 27.40 4.31
C PRO A 161 -18.55 26.08 3.75
N ASP A 162 -17.71 26.12 2.73
CA ASP A 162 -17.03 24.94 2.18
C ASP A 162 -15.81 24.49 2.99
N ALA A 163 -15.32 25.33 3.92
CA ALA A 163 -14.17 25.05 4.76
C ALA A 163 -14.55 24.77 6.22
N TRP A 164 -15.76 25.07 6.61
CA TRP A 164 -16.24 25.01 7.99
C TRP A 164 -17.61 24.37 8.10
N LEU A 165 -17.81 23.61 9.17
CA LEU A 165 -19.05 22.88 9.45
C LEU A 165 -19.53 23.19 10.88
N SER A 166 -20.85 23.46 11.03
CA SER A 166 -21.47 23.55 12.35
C SER A 166 -21.98 22.19 12.80
N VAL A 167 -21.43 21.69 13.91
CA VAL A 167 -21.79 20.38 14.51
C VAL A 167 -21.89 20.53 16.01
N ALA A 168 -22.92 19.99 16.62
CA ALA A 168 -23.12 19.95 18.08
C ALA A 168 -22.98 21.30 18.81
N GLY A 169 -23.30 22.41 18.14
CA GLY A 169 -23.17 23.76 18.67
C GLY A 169 -21.80 24.39 18.53
N HIS A 170 -20.84 23.73 17.92
CA HIS A 170 -19.50 24.20 17.62
C HIS A 170 -19.33 24.42 16.09
N VAL A 171 -18.35 25.24 15.71
CA VAL A 171 -17.90 25.38 14.32
C VAL A 171 -16.52 24.74 14.22
N PHE A 172 -16.39 23.71 13.40
CA PHE A 172 -15.15 23.00 13.14
C PHE A 172 -14.70 23.16 11.71
N ALA A 173 -13.38 23.14 11.48
CA ALA A 173 -12.84 23.06 10.15
C ALA A 173 -13.12 21.68 9.52
N HIS A 174 -13.37 21.66 8.20
CA HIS A 174 -13.28 20.41 7.45
C HIS A 174 -11.85 19.89 7.40
N GLY A 175 -11.69 18.56 7.37
CA GLY A 175 -10.40 17.93 7.13
C GLY A 175 -9.80 18.35 5.79
N ARG A 176 -8.49 18.61 5.76
CA ARG A 176 -7.77 18.91 4.52
C ARG A 176 -6.27 18.70 4.65
N ASP A 177 -5.60 18.64 3.52
CA ASP A 177 -4.17 18.82 3.40
C ASP A 177 -3.79 20.25 2.95
N PRO A 178 -2.48 20.59 2.89
CA PRO A 178 -2.06 21.96 2.54
C PRO A 178 -2.20 22.33 1.04
N TYR A 179 -2.61 21.41 0.16
CA TYR A 179 -2.54 21.59 -1.29
C TYR A 179 -3.88 21.45 -2.02
N PHE A 180 -4.84 20.72 -1.44
CA PHE A 180 -6.12 20.41 -2.05
C PHE A 180 -7.30 21.04 -1.28
N PRO A 181 -8.49 21.13 -1.91
CA PRO A 181 -9.70 21.59 -1.24
C PRO A 181 -10.05 20.73 -0.01
N PRO A 182 -10.80 21.30 0.96
CA PRO A 182 -11.27 20.55 2.11
C PRO A 182 -12.15 19.37 1.71
N TRP A 183 -12.07 18.29 2.52
CA TRP A 183 -12.94 17.12 2.39
C TRP A 183 -14.28 17.39 3.12
N PRO A 184 -15.41 17.44 2.40
CA PRO A 184 -16.67 17.97 2.96
C PRO A 184 -17.35 17.03 3.96
N ASP A 185 -16.93 15.77 4.03
CA ASP A 185 -17.53 14.71 4.84
C ASP A 185 -16.81 14.45 6.16
N VAL A 186 -15.77 15.23 6.51
CA VAL A 186 -14.96 15.02 7.72
C VAL A 186 -14.63 16.34 8.45
N VAL A 187 -14.31 16.23 9.74
CA VAL A 187 -13.88 17.35 10.61
C VAL A 187 -12.44 17.17 11.08
N GLN A 188 -11.69 18.28 11.08
CA GLN A 188 -10.26 18.31 11.31
C GLN A 188 -9.90 18.20 12.79
N LEU A 189 -9.05 17.23 13.13
CA LEU A 189 -8.41 17.13 14.44
C LEU A 189 -7.26 18.13 14.58
N ASP A 190 -7.01 18.64 15.79
CA ASP A 190 -5.90 19.54 16.10
C ASP A 190 -4.66 18.78 16.57
N ALA A 191 -3.69 18.54 15.68
CA ALA A 191 -2.44 17.84 16.00
C ALA A 191 -1.60 18.54 17.08
N PHE A 192 -1.87 19.82 17.36
CA PHE A 192 -1.16 20.59 18.39
C PHE A 192 -1.84 20.48 19.76
N ALA A 193 -3.09 19.97 19.84
CA ALA A 193 -3.77 19.73 21.10
C ALA A 193 -3.08 18.58 21.86
N PRO A 194 -2.58 18.80 23.11
CA PRO A 194 -1.90 17.76 23.86
C PRO A 194 -2.78 16.55 24.14
N GLU A 195 -4.07 16.80 24.35
CA GLU A 195 -5.09 15.78 24.63
C GLU A 195 -5.31 14.84 23.45
N LEU A 196 -5.07 15.31 22.22
CA LEU A 196 -5.21 14.46 21.03
C LEU A 196 -4.16 13.33 21.03
N ARG A 197 -2.93 13.59 21.45
CA ARG A 197 -1.89 12.53 21.53
C ARG A 197 -2.31 11.40 22.46
N THR A 198 -2.89 11.75 23.62
CA THR A 198 -3.42 10.75 24.57
C THR A 198 -4.58 9.97 23.96
N ALA A 199 -5.52 10.66 23.32
CA ALA A 199 -6.66 10.02 22.65
C ALA A 199 -6.20 9.10 21.49
N THR A 200 -5.21 9.53 20.72
CA THR A 200 -4.61 8.73 19.66
C THR A 200 -3.97 7.45 20.19
N VAL A 201 -3.19 7.52 21.27
CA VAL A 201 -2.59 6.33 21.90
C VAL A 201 -3.66 5.34 22.35
N GLN A 202 -4.76 5.84 22.95
CA GLN A 202 -5.88 4.99 23.37
C GLN A 202 -6.55 4.32 22.17
N THR A 203 -6.79 5.06 21.10
CA THR A 203 -7.39 4.53 19.86
C THR A 203 -6.48 3.51 19.21
N LEU A 204 -5.19 3.83 19.01
CA LEU A 204 -4.22 2.91 18.40
C LEU A 204 -4.04 1.63 19.23
N THR A 205 -4.07 1.74 20.57
CA THR A 205 -4.02 0.55 21.45
C THR A 205 -5.23 -0.35 21.22
N ALA A 206 -6.43 0.23 21.16
CA ALA A 206 -7.66 -0.54 20.89
C ALA A 206 -7.68 -1.18 19.49
N ILE A 207 -7.08 -0.54 18.48
CA ILE A 207 -6.89 -1.12 17.15
C ILE A 207 -5.86 -2.23 17.20
N ALA A 208 -4.71 -2.02 17.84
CA ALA A 208 -3.62 -2.99 17.95
C ALA A 208 -4.02 -4.27 18.70
N ASP A 209 -4.99 -4.20 19.61
CA ASP A 209 -5.58 -5.39 20.25
C ASP A 209 -6.26 -6.32 19.21
N GLN A 210 -6.67 -5.78 18.06
CA GLN A 210 -7.45 -6.47 17.06
C GLN A 210 -6.66 -6.87 15.78
N CYS A 211 -5.41 -6.41 15.62
CA CYS A 211 -4.61 -6.66 14.41
C CYS A 211 -3.13 -6.89 14.71
N ASP A 212 -2.33 -7.09 13.67
CA ASP A 212 -0.89 -7.31 13.73
C ASP A 212 -0.12 -6.14 13.11
N GLY A 213 -0.80 -5.27 12.36
CA GLY A 213 -0.24 -4.06 11.77
C GLY A 213 -1.30 -2.98 11.59
N ILE A 214 -0.86 -1.72 11.57
CA ILE A 214 -1.75 -0.56 11.40
C ILE A 214 -1.21 0.29 10.24
N ARG A 215 -2.06 0.53 9.24
CA ARG A 215 -1.80 1.53 8.21
C ARG A 215 -2.37 2.87 8.69
N CYS A 216 -1.52 3.87 8.83
CA CYS A 216 -1.90 5.23 9.21
C CYS A 216 -2.13 6.07 7.97
N ASP A 217 -3.38 6.47 7.78
CA ASP A 217 -3.87 7.32 6.70
C ASP A 217 -3.18 8.69 6.73
N MET A 218 -2.66 9.17 5.58
CA MET A 218 -2.06 10.49 5.45
C MET A 218 -1.18 10.90 6.65
N ALA A 219 -0.31 9.98 7.12
CA ALA A 219 0.43 10.11 8.37
C ALA A 219 1.25 11.41 8.48
N MET A 220 1.74 11.94 7.34
CA MET A 220 2.52 13.17 7.30
C MET A 220 1.73 14.42 7.69
N LEU A 221 0.38 14.39 7.67
CA LEU A 221 -0.45 15.54 8.06
C LEU A 221 -0.33 15.87 9.55
N MET A 222 0.09 14.90 10.38
CA MET A 222 0.30 15.09 11.82
C MET A 222 1.69 15.61 12.17
N MET A 223 2.62 15.69 11.20
CA MET A 223 3.94 16.27 11.42
C MET A 223 3.82 17.79 11.68
N ASN A 224 4.55 18.29 12.67
CA ASN A 224 4.46 19.70 13.10
C ASN A 224 4.62 20.68 11.94
N SER A 225 5.57 20.44 11.03
CA SER A 225 5.84 21.31 9.88
C SER A 225 4.70 21.32 8.86
N VAL A 226 4.05 20.16 8.63
CA VAL A 226 2.94 20.03 7.69
C VAL A 226 1.67 20.61 8.29
N PHE A 227 1.38 20.27 9.55
CA PHE A 227 0.21 20.77 10.25
C PHE A 227 0.25 22.30 10.41
N ALA A 228 1.40 22.86 10.80
CA ALA A 228 1.59 24.31 10.88
C ALA A 228 1.37 25.02 9.54
N LYS A 229 1.78 24.43 8.43
CA LYS A 229 1.56 24.99 7.09
C LYS A 229 0.07 25.14 6.75
N THR A 230 -0.75 24.20 7.22
CA THR A 230 -2.19 24.20 6.96
C THR A 230 -2.96 25.02 8.01
N TRP A 231 -2.59 24.91 9.28
CA TRP A 231 -3.41 25.33 10.41
C TRP A 231 -2.71 26.32 11.37
N GLY A 232 -1.43 26.65 11.16
CA GLY A 232 -0.62 27.48 12.10
C GLY A 232 -1.17 28.86 12.41
N GLY A 233 -2.12 29.38 11.63
CA GLY A 233 -2.83 30.62 11.92
C GLY A 233 -4.12 30.45 12.73
N ARG A 234 -4.52 29.20 13.04
CA ARG A 234 -5.79 28.82 13.68
C ARG A 234 -5.63 28.04 14.98
N THR A 235 -4.51 27.37 15.11
CA THR A 235 -4.16 26.57 16.28
C THR A 235 -3.06 27.26 17.08
N GLY A 236 -2.74 26.71 18.28
CA GLY A 236 -1.64 27.21 19.09
C GLY A 236 -0.27 27.06 18.41
N ASN A 237 0.79 27.39 19.15
CA ASN A 237 2.16 27.16 18.67
C ASN A 237 2.44 25.66 18.50
N ALA A 238 3.25 25.35 17.49
CA ALA A 238 3.69 23.96 17.28
C ALA A 238 4.39 23.43 18.55
N PRO A 239 4.05 22.23 19.00
CA PRO A 239 4.75 21.58 20.10
C PRO A 239 6.23 21.40 19.79
N THR A 240 7.08 21.38 20.83
CA THR A 240 8.52 21.12 20.67
C THR A 240 8.79 19.70 20.13
N GLU A 241 7.97 18.74 20.57
CA GLU A 241 8.09 17.35 20.14
C GLU A 241 7.16 17.07 18.98
N GLU A 242 7.62 16.28 18.02
CA GLU A 242 6.82 15.75 16.92
C GLU A 242 5.69 14.84 17.46
N PHE A 243 4.62 14.70 16.68
CA PHE A 243 3.44 13.93 17.07
C PHE A 243 3.74 12.44 17.20
N TRP A 244 4.30 11.83 16.17
CA TRP A 244 4.45 10.38 16.08
C TRP A 244 5.44 9.76 17.07
N PRO A 245 6.62 10.32 17.35
CA PRO A 245 7.56 9.70 18.28
C PRO A 245 6.96 9.44 19.65
N THR A 246 6.20 10.42 20.18
CA THR A 246 5.53 10.29 21.48
C THR A 246 4.43 9.22 21.44
N VAL A 247 3.61 9.23 20.39
CA VAL A 247 2.50 8.28 20.20
C VAL A 247 3.01 6.85 20.01
N ILE A 248 3.97 6.67 19.13
CA ILE A 248 4.53 5.35 18.79
C ILE A 248 5.27 4.76 20.00
N ALA A 249 6.05 5.56 20.73
CA ALA A 249 6.75 5.07 21.92
C ALA A 249 5.79 4.53 22.99
N GLN A 250 4.65 5.20 23.20
CA GLN A 250 3.64 4.75 24.15
C GLN A 250 2.88 3.50 23.67
N LEU A 251 2.53 3.45 22.39
CA LEU A 251 1.88 2.27 21.79
C LEU A 251 2.76 1.02 21.93
N ARG A 252 4.06 1.15 21.64
CA ARG A 252 5.02 0.02 21.69
C ARG A 252 5.31 -0.50 23.09
N GLN A 253 4.96 0.23 24.14
CA GLN A 253 5.02 -0.30 25.51
C GLN A 253 4.07 -1.47 25.73
N ARG A 254 2.96 -1.54 24.98
CA ARG A 254 1.97 -2.62 25.07
C ARG A 254 2.01 -3.56 23.87
N HIS A 255 2.32 -3.02 22.70
CA HIS A 255 2.31 -3.73 21.42
C HIS A 255 3.67 -3.55 20.71
N SER A 256 4.73 -4.17 21.28
CA SER A 256 6.11 -4.03 20.78
C SER A 256 6.28 -4.51 19.33
N GLU A 257 5.50 -5.52 18.92
CA GLU A 257 5.60 -6.18 17.62
C GLU A 257 4.63 -5.62 16.56
N ILE A 258 3.82 -4.62 16.92
CA ILE A 258 2.88 -4.02 15.95
C ILE A 258 3.64 -3.34 14.81
N MET A 259 3.33 -3.68 13.57
CA MET A 259 3.88 -2.99 12.41
C MET A 259 3.10 -1.71 12.13
N LEU A 260 3.80 -0.59 12.00
CA LEU A 260 3.22 0.69 11.63
C LEU A 260 3.61 1.07 10.20
N ILE A 261 2.60 1.24 9.34
CA ILE A 261 2.75 1.59 7.94
C ILE A 261 2.23 3.01 7.76
N ALA A 262 3.09 3.93 7.32
CA ALA A 262 2.68 5.30 7.01
C ALA A 262 2.27 5.40 5.53
N GLU A 263 1.08 5.91 5.28
CA GLU A 263 0.85 6.57 4.02
C GLU A 263 1.64 7.88 4.00
N ALA A 264 2.51 8.03 2.98
CA ALA A 264 3.50 9.10 2.91
C ALA A 264 3.56 9.69 1.50
N TYR A 265 3.56 11.02 1.44
CA TYR A 265 3.72 11.80 0.21
C TYR A 265 4.74 12.92 0.40
N TRP A 266 5.02 13.67 -0.65
CA TRP A 266 5.82 14.91 -0.67
C TRP A 266 7.27 14.76 -0.22
N ASN A 267 7.85 13.56 -0.36
CA ASN A 267 9.20 13.19 0.05
C ASN A 267 9.42 13.21 1.58
N LEU A 268 8.39 12.92 2.35
CA LEU A 268 8.43 12.91 3.82
C LEU A 268 8.64 11.49 4.39
N GLU A 269 8.93 10.51 3.54
CA GLU A 269 9.12 9.11 3.94
C GLU A 269 10.26 8.97 4.96
N ARG A 270 11.42 9.64 4.71
CA ARG A 270 12.57 9.61 5.64
C ARG A 270 12.23 10.21 7.00
N ASP A 271 11.46 11.28 7.01
CA ASP A 271 11.06 11.96 8.23
C ASP A 271 10.11 11.07 9.05
N LEU A 272 9.15 10.41 8.40
CA LEU A 272 8.21 9.49 9.07
C LEU A 272 8.94 8.22 9.58
N ILE A 273 9.89 7.67 8.83
CA ILE A 273 10.76 6.59 9.31
C ILE A 273 11.54 7.05 10.55
N GLY A 274 12.12 8.25 10.51
CA GLY A 274 12.82 8.87 11.64
C GLY A 274 11.92 9.11 12.85
N GLN A 275 10.61 9.27 12.65
CA GLN A 275 9.60 9.39 13.70
C GLN A 275 9.08 8.05 14.24
N GLY A 276 9.54 6.91 13.70
CA GLY A 276 9.32 5.59 14.28
C GLY A 276 8.40 4.65 13.47
N PHE A 277 7.98 5.01 12.27
CA PHE A 277 7.26 4.10 11.37
C PHE A 277 8.18 2.99 10.84
N ASP A 278 7.65 1.77 10.77
CA ASP A 278 8.39 0.62 10.27
C ASP A 278 8.40 0.60 8.74
N ARG A 279 7.33 1.09 8.12
CA ARG A 279 7.17 1.12 6.66
C ARG A 279 6.51 2.42 6.22
N CYS A 280 6.86 2.87 5.01
CA CYS A 280 6.26 4.03 4.35
C CYS A 280 5.94 3.72 2.89
N TYR A 281 4.84 4.23 2.38
CA TYR A 281 4.51 4.14 0.96
C TYR A 281 5.62 4.72 0.09
N ASP A 282 5.99 4.02 -0.98
CA ASP A 282 6.92 4.51 -1.99
C ASP A 282 6.17 5.10 -3.20
N LYS A 283 5.47 6.19 -2.95
CA LYS A 283 4.73 6.90 -3.99
C LYS A 283 5.65 7.38 -5.12
N ARG A 284 6.89 7.76 -4.79
CA ARG A 284 7.86 8.22 -5.79
C ARG A 284 8.27 7.12 -6.76
N LEU A 285 8.49 5.91 -6.26
CA LEU A 285 8.78 4.78 -7.16
C LEU A 285 7.56 4.45 -8.02
N TYR A 286 6.37 4.39 -7.40
CA TYR A 286 5.11 4.19 -8.10
C TYR A 286 4.97 5.16 -9.29
N ASP A 287 5.06 6.48 -9.04
CA ASP A 287 4.91 7.50 -10.08
C ASP A 287 5.90 7.30 -11.23
N ARG A 288 7.15 6.97 -10.93
CA ARG A 288 8.20 6.73 -11.92
C ARG A 288 7.97 5.46 -12.73
N VAL A 289 7.54 4.38 -12.09
CA VAL A 289 7.21 3.11 -12.76
C VAL A 289 6.03 3.31 -13.71
N ILE A 290 4.94 3.95 -13.24
CA ILE A 290 3.76 4.23 -14.06
C ILE A 290 4.10 5.18 -15.23
N ALA A 291 4.99 6.16 -15.01
CA ALA A 291 5.48 7.04 -16.06
C ALA A 291 6.51 6.37 -16.99
N ARG A 292 6.99 5.18 -16.64
CA ARG A 292 8.09 4.48 -17.32
C ARG A 292 9.38 5.34 -17.41
N ASP A 293 9.64 6.10 -16.34
CA ASP A 293 10.87 6.89 -16.18
C ASP A 293 12.01 6.01 -15.69
N ILE A 294 12.67 5.29 -16.60
CA ILE A 294 13.70 4.30 -16.27
C ILE A 294 14.88 4.93 -15.54
N SER A 295 15.28 6.15 -15.94
CA SER A 295 16.38 6.85 -15.28
C SER A 295 15.98 7.25 -13.85
N GLY A 296 14.76 7.77 -13.68
CA GLY A 296 14.23 8.13 -12.38
C GLY A 296 14.07 6.93 -11.45
N VAL A 297 13.63 5.76 -11.97
CA VAL A 297 13.59 4.50 -11.20
C VAL A 297 15.00 4.12 -10.76
N ARG A 298 15.98 4.10 -11.68
CA ARG A 298 17.38 3.75 -11.35
C ARG A 298 17.96 4.67 -10.28
N ASP A 299 17.77 5.97 -10.42
CA ASP A 299 18.26 6.96 -9.45
C ASP A 299 17.60 6.80 -8.08
N HIS A 300 16.30 6.45 -8.03
CA HIS A 300 15.61 6.15 -6.79
C HIS A 300 16.18 4.90 -6.09
N LEU A 301 16.49 3.86 -6.87
CA LEU A 301 17.04 2.61 -6.35
C LEU A 301 18.50 2.71 -5.87
N ARG A 302 19.20 3.81 -6.16
CA ARG A 302 20.53 4.11 -5.62
C ARG A 302 20.53 4.59 -4.17
N ALA A 303 19.36 4.87 -3.58
CA ALA A 303 19.26 5.18 -2.16
C ALA A 303 19.79 3.99 -1.32
N ASP A 304 20.24 4.29 -0.10
CA ASP A 304 20.78 3.28 0.81
C ASP A 304 19.78 2.14 1.11
N LEU A 305 20.32 0.94 1.39
CA LEU A 305 19.49 -0.24 1.63
C LEU A 305 18.57 -0.07 2.85
N GLY A 306 19.02 0.66 3.87
CA GLY A 306 18.19 0.97 5.03
C GLY A 306 16.91 1.70 4.63
N TYR A 307 17.02 2.74 3.79
CA TYR A 307 15.84 3.41 3.24
C TYR A 307 14.99 2.47 2.38
N GLN A 308 15.62 1.73 1.46
CA GLN A 308 14.90 0.82 0.56
C GLN A 308 14.09 -0.24 1.33
N SER A 309 14.62 -0.73 2.46
CA SER A 309 13.97 -1.76 3.28
C SER A 309 12.71 -1.28 4.01
N HIS A 310 12.58 0.04 4.22
CA HIS A 310 11.39 0.61 4.86
C HIS A 310 10.26 0.95 3.88
N MET A 311 10.47 0.81 2.58
CA MET A 311 9.48 1.19 1.58
C MET A 311 8.40 0.11 1.40
N VAL A 312 7.17 0.55 1.11
CA VAL A 312 6.07 -0.28 0.62
C VAL A 312 5.92 -0.05 -0.87
N ARG A 313 6.18 -1.09 -1.66
CA ARG A 313 6.16 -1.07 -3.12
C ARG A 313 4.80 -1.52 -3.64
N PHE A 314 4.23 -0.77 -4.56
CA PHE A 314 2.93 -1.10 -5.18
C PHE A 314 2.85 -0.59 -6.61
N LEU A 315 1.91 -1.12 -7.37
CA LEU A 315 1.54 -0.66 -8.71
C LEU A 315 0.16 -0.02 -8.75
N GLU A 316 -0.67 -0.33 -7.75
CA GLU A 316 -1.97 0.25 -7.49
C GLU A 316 -2.34 0.04 -6.02
N ASN A 317 -3.33 0.76 -5.55
CA ASN A 317 -4.04 0.58 -4.29
C ASN A 317 -5.47 1.12 -4.47
N HIS A 318 -6.24 1.25 -3.39
CA HIS A 318 -7.61 1.78 -3.47
C HIS A 318 -7.71 3.25 -3.94
N ASP A 319 -6.64 4.05 -3.83
CA ASP A 319 -6.60 5.47 -4.22
C ASP A 319 -6.03 5.68 -5.63
N GLU A 320 -5.11 4.83 -6.05
CA GLU A 320 -4.46 4.98 -7.34
C GLU A 320 -5.25 4.34 -8.48
N PRO A 321 -5.10 4.82 -9.71
CA PRO A 321 -5.68 4.15 -10.87
C PRO A 321 -5.22 2.70 -10.99
N ARG A 322 -6.10 1.82 -11.47
CA ARG A 322 -5.76 0.43 -11.74
C ARG A 322 -4.59 0.33 -12.70
N VAL A 323 -3.62 -0.51 -12.40
CA VAL A 323 -2.39 -0.67 -13.20
C VAL A 323 -2.71 -1.14 -14.63
N ALA A 324 -3.66 -2.07 -14.79
CA ALA A 324 -4.12 -2.54 -16.10
C ALA A 324 -4.75 -1.44 -16.97
N ALA A 325 -5.20 -0.32 -16.38
CA ALA A 325 -5.67 0.85 -17.11
C ALA A 325 -4.55 1.84 -17.47
N ARG A 326 -3.37 1.71 -16.85
CA ARG A 326 -2.27 2.67 -16.97
C ARG A 326 -1.10 2.14 -17.78
N LEU A 327 -0.78 0.86 -17.66
CA LEU A 327 0.35 0.25 -18.33
C LEU A 327 -0.12 -0.63 -19.51
N PRO A 328 0.64 -0.67 -20.60
CA PRO A 328 0.43 -1.64 -21.67
C PRO A 328 0.58 -3.07 -21.15
N GLU A 329 -0.10 -4.01 -21.79
CA GLU A 329 0.10 -5.43 -21.55
C GLU A 329 1.59 -5.81 -21.69
N GLY A 330 2.08 -6.64 -20.83
CA GLY A 330 3.50 -6.98 -20.72
C GLY A 330 4.27 -6.03 -19.82
N VAL A 331 4.17 -4.69 -20.00
CA VAL A 331 4.87 -3.73 -19.11
C VAL A 331 4.36 -3.83 -17.67
N GLU A 332 3.08 -4.10 -17.48
CA GLU A 332 2.52 -4.41 -16.17
C GLU A 332 3.24 -5.59 -15.51
N ARG A 333 3.47 -6.68 -16.25
CA ARG A 333 4.17 -7.86 -15.76
C ARG A 333 5.61 -7.55 -15.36
N ALA A 334 6.35 -6.81 -16.19
CA ALA A 334 7.71 -6.39 -15.86
C ALA A 334 7.75 -5.47 -14.63
N ALA A 335 6.77 -4.56 -14.51
CA ALA A 335 6.61 -3.72 -13.33
C ALA A 335 6.28 -4.53 -12.06
N ALA A 336 5.44 -5.57 -12.19
CA ALA A 336 5.12 -6.47 -11.08
C ALA A 336 6.36 -7.28 -10.63
N VAL A 337 7.18 -7.76 -11.57
CA VAL A 337 8.49 -8.37 -11.23
C VAL A 337 9.35 -7.36 -10.49
N ALA A 338 9.40 -6.11 -10.95
CA ALA A 338 10.19 -5.08 -10.28
C ALA A 338 9.74 -4.90 -8.82
N VAL A 339 8.48 -4.52 -8.58
CA VAL A 339 8.01 -4.25 -7.21
C VAL A 339 8.00 -5.49 -6.32
N GLY A 340 7.75 -6.68 -6.89
CA GLY A 340 7.73 -7.95 -6.17
C GLY A 340 9.11 -8.48 -5.78
N THR A 341 10.21 -7.94 -6.33
CA THR A 341 11.57 -8.43 -6.08
C THR A 341 12.52 -7.38 -5.51
N LEU A 342 12.07 -6.12 -5.32
CA LEU A 342 12.84 -5.07 -4.63
C LEU A 342 12.82 -5.25 -3.10
N PRO A 343 13.76 -4.60 -2.36
CA PRO A 343 13.71 -4.53 -0.90
C PRO A 343 12.47 -3.80 -0.39
N GLY A 344 12.05 -4.10 0.83
CA GLY A 344 10.89 -3.50 1.47
C GLY A 344 9.64 -4.38 1.38
N ALA A 345 8.51 -3.87 1.86
CA ALA A 345 7.24 -4.54 1.72
C ALA A 345 6.70 -4.43 0.29
N THR A 346 5.92 -5.40 -0.14
CA THR A 346 5.15 -5.34 -1.39
C THR A 346 3.67 -5.31 -1.06
N LEU A 347 2.93 -4.38 -1.67
CA LEU A 347 1.48 -4.28 -1.56
C LEU A 347 0.84 -4.66 -2.89
N TRP A 348 -0.05 -5.66 -2.85
CA TRP A 348 -0.92 -6.05 -3.94
C TRP A 348 -2.36 -5.69 -3.59
N HIS A 349 -3.13 -5.27 -4.59
CA HIS A 349 -4.51 -4.83 -4.39
C HIS A 349 -5.49 -5.83 -5.02
N GLU A 350 -6.58 -6.09 -4.35
CA GLU A 350 -7.63 -6.98 -4.83
C GLU A 350 -8.18 -6.54 -6.19
N GLY A 351 -8.30 -7.48 -7.11
CA GLY A 351 -8.65 -7.19 -8.50
C GLY A 351 -7.46 -6.89 -9.42
N GLN A 352 -6.28 -6.63 -8.89
CA GLN A 352 -5.07 -6.42 -9.69
C GLN A 352 -4.69 -7.68 -10.48
N PHE A 353 -4.74 -8.84 -9.83
CA PHE A 353 -4.38 -10.10 -10.46
C PHE A 353 -5.32 -10.48 -11.60
N GLU A 354 -6.58 -10.11 -11.51
CA GLU A 354 -7.59 -10.31 -12.54
C GLU A 354 -7.60 -9.22 -13.63
N GLY A 355 -6.67 -8.27 -13.59
CA GLY A 355 -6.55 -7.22 -14.58
C GLY A 355 -7.70 -6.23 -14.60
N ARG A 356 -8.31 -5.96 -13.44
CA ARG A 356 -9.39 -4.99 -13.30
C ARG A 356 -8.91 -3.61 -13.73
N ARG A 357 -9.75 -2.87 -14.44
CA ARG A 357 -9.43 -1.58 -15.04
C ARG A 357 -10.16 -0.40 -14.40
N VAL A 358 -11.31 -0.65 -13.80
CA VAL A 358 -12.11 0.37 -13.13
C VAL A 358 -11.76 0.39 -11.64
N ARG A 359 -11.32 1.54 -11.14
CA ARG A 359 -11.13 1.79 -9.71
C ARG A 359 -12.49 2.19 -9.11
N PRO A 360 -13.11 1.38 -8.26
CA PRO A 360 -14.34 1.81 -7.60
C PRO A 360 -13.99 2.90 -6.57
N PRO A 361 -14.74 4.03 -6.53
CA PRO A 361 -14.64 4.95 -5.41
C PRO A 361 -14.87 4.24 -4.08
N VAL A 362 -14.08 4.58 -3.06
CA VAL A 362 -14.09 3.90 -1.74
C VAL A 362 -15.43 4.02 -0.99
N PHE A 363 -16.31 4.88 -1.46
CA PHE A 363 -17.68 5.06 -0.96
C PHE A 363 -18.64 3.94 -1.34
N LEU A 364 -18.26 3.09 -2.31
CA LEU A 364 -19.14 2.08 -2.89
C LEU A 364 -18.94 0.73 -2.24
N SER A 365 -20.03 -0.02 -2.06
CA SER A 365 -20.02 -1.39 -1.54
C SER A 365 -19.79 -2.44 -2.63
N ARG A 366 -19.81 -2.08 -3.90
CA ARG A 366 -19.57 -3.00 -5.02
C ARG A 366 -18.77 -2.35 -6.14
N ARG A 367 -18.16 -3.16 -6.96
CA ARG A 367 -17.49 -2.76 -8.19
C ARG A 367 -18.34 -3.12 -9.42
N PRO A 368 -18.06 -2.52 -10.59
CA PRO A 368 -18.68 -2.93 -11.85
C PRO A 368 -18.29 -4.38 -12.22
N ALA A 369 -19.13 -5.01 -13.01
CA ALA A 369 -18.80 -6.30 -13.61
C ALA A 369 -17.73 -6.09 -14.70
N GLU A 370 -16.57 -6.67 -14.51
CA GLU A 370 -15.47 -6.72 -15.48
C GLU A 370 -15.05 -8.16 -15.67
N PRO A 371 -14.68 -8.57 -16.91
CA PRO A 371 -14.13 -9.89 -17.14
C PRO A 371 -12.81 -10.04 -16.39
N ALA A 372 -12.60 -11.18 -15.75
CA ALA A 372 -11.33 -11.51 -15.13
C ALA A 372 -10.38 -12.10 -16.17
N ASP A 373 -9.11 -11.67 -16.15
CA ASP A 373 -8.04 -12.29 -16.92
C ASP A 373 -7.42 -13.44 -16.11
N ALA A 374 -7.88 -14.66 -16.37
CA ALA A 374 -7.39 -15.86 -15.69
C ALA A 374 -5.90 -16.14 -16.00
N GLY A 375 -5.41 -15.72 -17.17
CA GLY A 375 -4.00 -15.88 -17.54
C GLY A 375 -3.10 -14.95 -16.73
N LEU A 376 -3.53 -13.72 -16.52
CA LEU A 376 -2.82 -12.76 -15.68
C LEU A 376 -2.85 -13.17 -14.21
N ASP A 377 -4.00 -13.62 -13.68
CA ASP A 377 -4.10 -14.13 -12.30
C ASP A 377 -3.14 -15.30 -12.07
N GLN A 378 -3.14 -16.28 -12.96
CA GLN A 378 -2.20 -17.39 -12.86
C GLN A 378 -0.74 -16.94 -12.90
N TRP A 379 -0.44 -15.93 -13.70
CA TRP A 379 0.91 -15.37 -13.82
C TRP A 379 1.34 -14.67 -12.52
N TYR A 380 0.47 -13.84 -11.90
CA TYR A 380 0.77 -13.20 -10.61
C TYR A 380 0.99 -14.24 -9.51
N ARG A 381 0.14 -15.27 -9.42
CA ARG A 381 0.30 -16.36 -8.45
C ARG A 381 1.61 -17.12 -8.65
N ARG A 382 2.02 -17.33 -9.89
CA ARG A 382 3.34 -17.90 -10.21
C ARG A 382 4.48 -17.00 -9.74
N LEU A 383 4.40 -15.70 -9.99
CA LEU A 383 5.40 -14.73 -9.53
C LEU A 383 5.55 -14.77 -7.99
N LEU A 384 4.45 -14.70 -7.26
CA LEU A 384 4.49 -14.75 -5.79
C LEU A 384 5.08 -16.06 -5.29
N GLY A 385 4.62 -17.18 -5.85
CA GLY A 385 5.15 -18.51 -5.52
C GLY A 385 6.65 -18.64 -5.81
N ALA A 386 7.09 -18.14 -6.97
CA ALA A 386 8.51 -18.14 -7.35
C ALA A 386 9.37 -17.31 -6.40
N VAL A 387 8.92 -16.12 -6.03
CA VAL A 387 9.63 -15.24 -5.09
C VAL A 387 9.70 -15.87 -3.70
N GLY A 388 8.59 -16.40 -3.17
CA GLY A 388 8.53 -17.00 -1.85
C GLY A 388 9.32 -18.31 -1.75
N ALA A 389 9.08 -19.27 -2.65
CA ALA A 389 9.68 -20.60 -2.59
C ALA A 389 11.19 -20.60 -2.81
N ASN A 390 11.75 -19.65 -3.56
CA ASN A 390 13.17 -19.59 -3.86
C ASN A 390 13.96 -18.63 -2.96
N GLY A 391 13.31 -17.96 -2.01
CA GLY A 391 13.99 -17.02 -1.13
C GLY A 391 14.60 -15.82 -1.87
N VAL A 392 13.92 -15.33 -2.91
CA VAL A 392 14.46 -14.28 -3.80
C VAL A 392 14.82 -13.02 -3.02
N ARG A 393 14.01 -12.62 -2.03
CA ARG A 393 14.25 -11.41 -1.23
C ARG A 393 14.94 -11.69 0.11
N THR A 394 15.85 -12.66 0.12
CA THR A 394 16.65 -12.98 1.31
C THR A 394 18.14 -12.71 1.09
N GLY A 395 18.80 -12.15 2.10
CA GLY A 395 20.21 -11.83 2.06
C GLY A 395 20.54 -10.42 1.59
N THR A 396 21.63 -10.25 0.86
CA THR A 396 22.13 -8.93 0.43
C THR A 396 21.59 -8.57 -0.95
N TRP A 397 20.90 -7.45 -1.02
CA TRP A 397 20.47 -6.84 -2.28
C TRP A 397 21.54 -5.90 -2.85
N ARG A 398 21.67 -5.86 -4.17
CA ARG A 398 22.53 -4.93 -4.88
C ARG A 398 21.91 -4.50 -6.20
N LEU A 399 21.84 -3.18 -6.42
CA LEU A 399 21.56 -2.62 -7.74
C LEU A 399 22.76 -2.87 -8.64
N LEU A 400 22.52 -3.36 -9.86
CA LEU A 400 23.55 -3.63 -10.86
C LEU A 400 23.49 -2.57 -11.96
N GLU A 401 24.63 -2.34 -12.63
CA GLU A 401 24.74 -1.39 -13.72
C GLU A 401 24.90 -2.16 -15.06
N PRO A 402 23.83 -2.30 -15.86
CA PRO A 402 23.93 -2.88 -17.18
C PRO A 402 24.86 -2.07 -18.08
N THR A 403 25.71 -2.73 -18.83
CA THR A 403 26.65 -2.13 -19.78
C THR A 403 26.26 -2.42 -21.21
N GLY A 404 26.55 -1.51 -22.12
CA GLY A 404 26.27 -1.64 -23.56
C GLY A 404 27.54 -1.60 -24.40
N TRP A 405 27.38 -1.36 -25.69
CA TRP A 405 28.45 -1.22 -26.65
C TRP A 405 28.48 0.22 -27.18
N PRO A 406 29.60 0.67 -27.78
CA PRO A 406 29.70 2.04 -28.30
C PRO A 406 28.61 2.41 -29.34
N ASP A 407 28.11 1.43 -30.08
CA ASP A 407 27.07 1.54 -31.08
C ASP A 407 25.66 1.14 -30.60
N ASN A 408 25.55 0.59 -29.39
CA ASN A 408 24.29 0.20 -28.78
C ASN A 408 24.22 0.52 -27.28
N MET A 409 23.56 1.61 -26.94
CA MET A 409 23.35 2.07 -25.56
C MET A 409 21.96 1.73 -25.03
N SER A 410 21.25 0.76 -25.63
CA SER A 410 19.92 0.34 -25.18
C SER A 410 19.92 -0.25 -23.76
N CYS A 411 21.09 -0.67 -23.24
CA CYS A 411 21.28 -1.07 -21.85
C CYS A 411 20.72 -0.07 -20.83
N ARG A 412 20.65 1.22 -21.20
CA ARG A 412 20.06 2.27 -20.34
C ARG A 412 18.57 2.12 -20.11
N GLN A 413 17.88 1.30 -20.91
CA GLN A 413 16.46 0.99 -20.76
C GLN A 413 16.22 -0.18 -19.80
N LEU A 414 17.27 -0.91 -19.44
CA LEU A 414 17.17 -2.06 -18.54
C LEU A 414 17.52 -1.67 -17.11
N LEU A 415 16.78 -2.24 -16.17
CA LEU A 415 17.09 -2.19 -14.74
C LEU A 415 17.49 -3.60 -14.30
N ALA A 416 18.52 -3.70 -13.47
CA ALA A 416 18.98 -4.98 -12.98
C ALA A 416 19.40 -4.90 -11.51
N TRP A 417 19.16 -5.96 -10.76
CA TRP A 417 19.62 -6.12 -9.38
C TRP A 417 19.81 -7.59 -9.04
N SER A 418 20.57 -7.83 -8.00
CA SER A 418 20.81 -9.17 -7.48
C SER A 418 20.45 -9.30 -6.01
N TRP A 419 20.14 -10.53 -5.63
CA TRP A 419 20.05 -10.97 -4.25
C TRP A 419 21.04 -12.09 -4.01
N SER A 420 21.74 -12.07 -2.89
CA SER A 420 22.69 -13.12 -2.54
C SER A 420 22.58 -13.48 -1.07
N GLN A 421 22.32 -14.75 -0.81
CA GLN A 421 22.30 -15.28 0.55
C GLN A 421 23.73 -15.37 1.11
N ALA A 422 23.87 -15.10 2.41
CA ALA A 422 25.17 -15.07 3.07
C ALA A 422 25.89 -16.44 3.05
N ASP A 423 25.13 -17.53 2.99
CA ASP A 423 25.67 -18.90 2.90
C ASP A 423 26.08 -19.33 1.47
N GLY A 424 25.91 -18.45 0.49
CA GLY A 424 26.25 -18.70 -0.91
C GLY A 424 25.36 -19.69 -1.65
N ARG A 425 24.29 -20.22 -1.00
CA ARG A 425 23.44 -21.27 -1.56
C ARG A 425 22.55 -20.82 -2.71
N ALA A 426 22.12 -19.55 -2.68
CA ALA A 426 21.29 -19.01 -3.74
C ALA A 426 21.76 -17.62 -4.18
N ARG A 427 21.81 -17.45 -5.48
CA ARG A 427 22.06 -16.18 -6.17
C ARG A 427 20.87 -15.92 -7.09
N HIS A 428 20.31 -14.73 -6.98
CA HIS A 428 19.21 -14.34 -7.87
C HIS A 428 19.63 -13.09 -8.64
N LEU A 429 19.24 -13.06 -9.89
CA LEU A 429 19.42 -11.93 -10.77
C LEU A 429 18.05 -11.56 -11.37
N VAL A 430 17.67 -10.32 -11.24
CA VAL A 430 16.45 -9.77 -11.83
C VAL A 430 16.84 -8.75 -12.88
N VAL A 431 16.24 -8.85 -14.06
CA VAL A 431 16.39 -7.86 -15.14
C VAL A 431 15.02 -7.52 -15.67
N VAL A 432 14.70 -6.23 -15.79
CA VAL A 432 13.39 -5.78 -16.28
C VAL A 432 13.54 -4.71 -17.37
N ASN A 433 12.67 -4.79 -18.35
CA ASN A 433 12.51 -3.79 -19.41
C ASN A 433 11.13 -3.10 -19.27
N LEU A 434 11.10 -1.93 -18.66
CA LEU A 434 9.87 -1.12 -18.53
C LEU A 434 9.67 -0.17 -19.73
N SER A 435 10.60 -0.16 -20.70
CA SER A 435 10.53 0.73 -21.85
C SER A 435 9.61 0.19 -22.95
N ASP A 436 9.42 0.98 -23.99
CA ASP A 436 8.66 0.65 -25.19
C ASP A 436 9.54 0.08 -26.31
N ARG A 437 10.80 -0.27 -26.03
CA ARG A 437 11.79 -0.72 -27.00
C ARG A 437 12.51 -1.97 -26.53
N ARG A 438 12.91 -2.80 -27.47
CA ARG A 438 13.87 -3.86 -27.19
C ARG A 438 15.19 -3.26 -26.70
N ALA A 439 15.79 -3.90 -25.73
CA ALA A 439 17.05 -3.48 -25.15
C ALA A 439 17.97 -4.67 -24.89
N ASP A 440 19.25 -4.47 -25.18
CA ASP A 440 20.31 -5.44 -24.97
C ASP A 440 21.35 -4.89 -24.01
N CYS A 441 21.92 -5.75 -23.19
CA CYS A 441 22.99 -5.36 -22.28
C CYS A 441 23.92 -6.53 -21.95
N GLN A 442 25.03 -6.20 -21.30
CA GLN A 442 25.82 -7.11 -20.49
C GLN A 442 25.69 -6.70 -19.03
N ILE A 443 25.57 -7.68 -18.13
CA ILE A 443 25.46 -7.48 -16.70
C ILE A 443 26.65 -8.18 -16.04
N PRO A 444 27.73 -7.46 -15.72
CA PRO A 444 28.87 -8.02 -14.98
C PRO A 444 28.42 -8.43 -13.56
N LEU A 445 28.73 -9.67 -13.19
CA LEU A 445 28.46 -10.20 -11.84
C LEU A 445 29.77 -10.31 -11.09
N ASP A 446 29.86 -9.73 -9.92
CA ASP A 446 31.11 -9.66 -9.12
C ASP A 446 31.14 -10.68 -7.98
N TRP A 447 30.57 -11.86 -8.19
CA TRP A 447 30.62 -12.94 -7.21
C TRP A 447 31.93 -13.71 -7.33
N PRO A 448 32.75 -13.82 -6.22
CA PRO A 448 34.08 -14.41 -6.27
C PRO A 448 34.13 -15.88 -6.71
N GLU A 449 33.00 -16.60 -6.50
CA GLU A 449 32.87 -18.04 -6.82
C GLU A 449 32.49 -18.34 -8.28
N LEU A 450 32.31 -17.31 -9.13
CA LEU A 450 31.90 -17.53 -10.52
C LEU A 450 32.94 -18.30 -11.34
N PRO A 451 34.25 -17.95 -11.33
CA PRO A 451 35.23 -18.58 -12.20
C PRO A 451 35.44 -20.06 -11.91
N GLY A 452 35.74 -20.83 -12.95
CA GLY A 452 36.19 -22.22 -12.84
C GLY A 452 35.08 -23.28 -12.88
N ARG A 453 33.81 -22.84 -13.08
CA ARG A 453 32.69 -23.76 -13.29
C ARG A 453 31.65 -23.20 -14.26
N THR A 454 30.80 -24.08 -14.78
CA THR A 454 29.59 -23.71 -15.51
C THR A 454 28.45 -23.55 -14.51
N TRP A 455 27.69 -22.48 -14.70
CA TRP A 455 26.51 -22.13 -13.90
C TRP A 455 25.22 -22.39 -14.69
N GLN A 456 24.21 -22.91 -14.00
CA GLN A 456 22.85 -22.97 -14.51
C GLN A 456 22.07 -21.75 -14.04
N LEU A 457 21.49 -21.01 -14.99
CA LEU A 457 20.60 -19.88 -14.76
C LEU A 457 19.19 -20.36 -15.09
N HIS A 458 18.40 -20.63 -14.07
CA HIS A 458 17.02 -21.03 -14.24
C HIS A 458 16.12 -19.79 -14.11
N ASP A 459 15.41 -19.44 -15.17
CA ASP A 459 14.44 -18.36 -15.18
C ASP A 459 13.11 -18.85 -14.56
N LEU A 460 12.80 -18.35 -13.37
CA LEU A 460 11.62 -18.74 -12.59
C LEU A 460 10.28 -18.26 -13.20
N LEU A 461 10.32 -17.32 -14.16
CA LEU A 461 9.11 -16.84 -14.85
C LEU A 461 8.72 -17.72 -16.03
N THR A 462 9.73 -18.23 -16.76
CA THR A 462 9.55 -18.99 -18.02
C THR A 462 9.89 -20.48 -17.88
N ASP A 463 10.53 -20.88 -16.77
CA ASP A 463 11.06 -22.22 -16.50
C ASP A 463 12.19 -22.67 -17.43
N VAL A 464 12.81 -21.71 -18.18
CA VAL A 464 13.94 -21.98 -19.07
C VAL A 464 15.24 -21.99 -18.30
N VAL A 465 16.11 -22.96 -18.60
CA VAL A 465 17.46 -23.09 -18.00
C VAL A 465 18.51 -22.78 -19.05
N TYR A 466 19.43 -21.89 -18.68
CA TYR A 466 20.60 -21.54 -19.50
C TYR A 466 21.87 -21.99 -18.80
N GLU A 467 22.84 -22.50 -19.57
CA GLU A 467 24.17 -22.80 -19.06
C GLU A 467 25.15 -21.69 -19.48
N ARG A 468 25.97 -21.22 -18.54
CA ARG A 468 26.95 -20.15 -18.77
C ARG A 468 28.26 -20.44 -18.06
N ASP A 469 29.35 -20.14 -18.73
CA ASP A 469 30.67 -20.15 -18.11
C ASP A 469 30.78 -19.06 -17.05
N GLY A 470 31.27 -19.39 -15.87
CA GLY A 470 31.34 -18.47 -14.76
C GLY A 470 32.31 -17.32 -14.97
N ALA A 471 33.44 -17.52 -15.67
CA ALA A 471 34.36 -16.43 -15.97
C ALA A 471 33.68 -15.40 -16.89
N GLY A 472 32.91 -15.88 -17.90
CA GLY A 472 32.12 -15.04 -18.78
C GLY A 472 31.02 -14.25 -18.06
N LEU A 473 30.40 -14.80 -17.01
CA LEU A 473 29.43 -14.08 -16.16
C LEU A 473 30.08 -12.90 -15.40
N GLY A 474 31.36 -13.03 -15.03
CA GLY A 474 32.10 -11.94 -14.40
C GLY A 474 32.53 -10.87 -15.39
N SER A 475 33.08 -11.28 -16.53
CA SER A 475 33.52 -10.38 -17.59
C SER A 475 33.46 -11.09 -18.95
N PRO A 476 32.73 -10.52 -19.94
CA PRO A 476 32.10 -9.18 -19.99
C PRO A 476 30.77 -9.08 -19.21
N GLY A 477 30.23 -10.17 -18.68
CA GLY A 477 28.96 -10.24 -17.99
C GLY A 477 27.91 -11.08 -18.72
N LEU A 478 26.78 -11.31 -18.05
CA LEU A 478 25.63 -12.00 -18.68
C LEU A 478 25.03 -11.14 -19.78
N TYR A 479 25.01 -11.66 -21.01
CA TYR A 479 24.24 -11.05 -22.09
C TYR A 479 22.73 -11.28 -21.86
N VAL A 480 21.97 -10.20 -21.87
CA VAL A 480 20.51 -10.20 -21.79
C VAL A 480 19.92 -9.33 -22.89
N ALA A 481 18.88 -9.82 -23.53
CA ALA A 481 18.07 -9.10 -24.51
C ALA A 481 16.61 -9.26 -24.14
N LEU A 482 15.90 -8.15 -23.92
CA LEU A 482 14.49 -8.13 -23.51
C LEU A 482 13.67 -7.27 -24.47
N GLU A 483 12.56 -7.82 -24.92
CA GLU A 483 11.51 -7.06 -25.60
C GLU A 483 10.81 -6.08 -24.63
N PRO A 484 10.01 -5.11 -25.12
CA PRO A 484 9.21 -4.24 -24.26
C PRO A 484 8.34 -5.04 -23.29
N GLY A 485 8.42 -4.71 -22.00
CA GLY A 485 7.62 -5.36 -20.97
C GLY A 485 8.06 -6.78 -20.59
N GLU A 486 9.23 -7.22 -21.05
CA GLU A 486 9.80 -8.49 -20.61
C GLU A 486 10.65 -8.33 -19.33
N ALA A 487 10.75 -9.40 -18.59
CA ALA A 487 11.60 -9.52 -17.40
C ALA A 487 12.16 -10.94 -17.30
N ASN A 488 13.33 -11.06 -16.65
CA ASN A 488 13.89 -12.32 -16.18
C ASN A 488 14.04 -12.30 -14.66
N LEU A 489 13.77 -13.43 -14.05
CA LEU A 489 14.03 -13.71 -12.64
C LEU A 489 14.83 -15.01 -12.56
N PHE A 490 16.14 -14.88 -12.57
CA PHE A 490 17.05 -16.02 -12.54
C PHE A 490 17.41 -16.45 -11.11
N VAL A 491 17.41 -17.75 -10.87
CA VAL A 491 18.20 -18.35 -9.80
C VAL A 491 19.45 -19.00 -10.42
N LEU A 492 20.62 -18.70 -9.85
CA LEU A 492 21.91 -19.25 -10.29
C LEU A 492 22.32 -20.38 -9.33
N ARG A 493 22.67 -21.54 -9.91
CA ARG A 493 23.05 -22.76 -9.18
C ARG A 493 24.30 -23.40 -9.79
#